data_bda95a70ba8233f24588391bcec5c432
#
_entry.id   bda95a70ba8233f24588391bcec5c432
#
_cell.length_a   1.000
_cell.length_b   1.000
_cell.length_c   1.000
_cell.angle_alpha   90.00
_cell.angle_beta   90.00
_cell.angle_gamma   90.00
#
_symmetry.space_group_name_H-M   'P 1'
#
loop_
_entity.id
_entity.type
_entity.pdbx_description
1 polymer ?
#
loop_
_entity_poly.entity_id
_entity_poly.type
_entity_poly.pdbx_seq_one_letter_code
_entity_poly.pdbx_strand_id
1 'polypeptide(L)'
;AKAVEYARKQVLARKPYVWGNEGPNSFDCSGLVYASYKAAGLGYPGWDRVNSRIYYSWTKRVPISELQPGDLLYYSYKADISTIHHITIYAGNGMMWEAHNTRKGLLYSSIYSIPGLIPFGGRV
;
A
#
# COMPACT_ATOMS: atom_id res chain seq x y z
N ALA A 1 7.54 -9.08 -5.97
CA ALA A 1 7.21 -10.44 -6.34
C ALA A 1 6.26 -11.11 -5.36
N LYS A 2 6.75 -11.67 -4.25
CA LYS A 2 5.85 -12.40 -3.33
C LYS A 2 4.85 -11.48 -2.63
N ALA A 3 5.25 -10.28 -2.26
CA ALA A 3 4.35 -9.31 -1.62
C ALA A 3 3.26 -8.87 -2.60
N VAL A 4 3.61 -8.60 -3.84
CA VAL A 4 2.66 -8.24 -4.90
C VAL A 4 1.68 -9.38 -5.13
N GLU A 5 2.15 -10.63 -5.18
CA GLU A 5 1.30 -11.81 -5.37
C GLU A 5 0.34 -12.01 -4.22
N TYR A 6 0.79 -11.80 -2.98
CA TYR A 6 -0.11 -11.85 -1.82
C TYR A 6 -1.23 -10.81 -1.96
N ALA A 7 -0.87 -9.55 -2.24
CA ALA A 7 -1.86 -8.49 -2.40
C ALA A 7 -2.85 -8.80 -3.53
N ARG A 8 -2.34 -9.27 -4.66
CA ARG A 8 -3.16 -9.67 -5.81
C ARG A 8 -4.21 -10.70 -5.41
N LYS A 9 -3.82 -11.75 -4.69
CA LYS A 9 -4.75 -12.79 -4.24
C LYS A 9 -5.87 -12.24 -3.36
N GLN A 10 -5.54 -11.30 -2.47
CA GLN A 10 -6.54 -10.71 -1.59
C GLN A 10 -7.54 -9.85 -2.40
N VAL A 11 -7.06 -9.08 -3.35
CA VAL A 11 -7.92 -8.27 -4.23
C VAL A 11 -8.82 -9.16 -5.08
N LEU A 12 -8.28 -10.21 -5.69
CA LEU A 12 -9.06 -11.13 -6.51
C LEU A 12 -10.09 -11.91 -5.70
N ALA A 13 -9.82 -12.18 -4.44
CA ALA A 13 -10.76 -12.80 -3.53
C ALA A 13 -11.86 -11.85 -3.05
N ARG A 14 -11.78 -10.58 -3.43
CA ARG A 14 -12.75 -9.53 -3.08
C ARG A 14 -12.93 -9.38 -1.56
N LYS A 15 -11.83 -9.47 -0.83
CA LYS A 15 -11.90 -9.30 0.63
C LYS A 15 -12.30 -7.88 0.99
N PRO A 16 -13.06 -7.70 2.08
CA PRO A 16 -13.56 -6.38 2.44
C PRO A 16 -12.51 -5.50 3.09
N TYR A 17 -12.74 -4.20 2.99
CA TYR A 17 -12.01 -3.20 3.76
C TYR A 17 -12.63 -3.08 5.14
N VAL A 18 -11.82 -3.23 6.18
CA VAL A 18 -12.24 -2.97 7.57
C VAL A 18 -11.12 -2.21 8.27
N TRP A 19 -11.46 -1.04 8.80
CA TRP A 19 -10.51 -0.19 9.51
C TRP A 19 -9.86 -0.95 10.68
N GLY A 20 -8.54 -0.85 10.76
CA GLY A 20 -7.77 -1.48 11.82
C GLY A 20 -7.39 -2.93 11.58
N ASN A 21 -7.85 -3.54 10.49
CA ASN A 21 -7.57 -4.95 10.22
C ASN A 21 -6.39 -5.13 9.25
N GLU A 22 -5.64 -6.21 9.46
CA GLU A 22 -4.47 -6.58 8.66
C GLU A 22 -4.56 -8.02 8.15
N GLY A 23 -5.75 -8.53 7.99
CA GLY A 23 -6.00 -9.86 7.45
C GLY A 23 -6.28 -10.92 8.53
N PRO A 24 -6.49 -12.18 8.10
CA PRO A 24 -6.50 -12.63 6.70
C PRO A 24 -7.84 -12.41 5.98
N ASN A 25 -8.90 -12.02 6.68
CA ASN A 25 -10.24 -11.94 6.11
C ASN A 25 -10.63 -10.54 5.63
N SER A 26 -9.97 -9.52 6.16
CA SER A 26 -10.24 -8.12 5.83
C SER A 26 -9.01 -7.27 6.09
N PHE A 27 -8.91 -6.12 5.41
CA PHE A 27 -7.72 -5.27 5.46
C PHE A 27 -8.12 -3.81 5.41
N ASP A 28 -7.35 -2.94 6.08
CA ASP A 28 -7.30 -1.52 5.71
C ASP A 28 -6.05 -1.27 4.83
N CYS A 29 -5.78 -0.01 4.46
CA CYS A 29 -4.72 0.29 3.48
C CYS A 29 -3.34 -0.15 3.96
N SER A 30 -2.95 0.24 5.15
CA SER A 30 -1.65 -0.14 5.73
C SER A 30 -1.64 -1.60 6.20
N GLY A 31 -2.80 -2.15 6.53
CA GLY A 31 -2.95 -3.57 6.88
C GLY A 31 -2.64 -4.49 5.72
N LEU A 32 -3.09 -4.14 4.52
CA LEU A 32 -2.75 -4.90 3.31
C LEU A 32 -1.24 -4.88 3.05
N VAL A 33 -0.61 -3.73 3.22
CA VAL A 33 0.85 -3.59 3.07
C VAL A 33 1.58 -4.46 4.09
N TYR A 34 1.19 -4.36 5.35
CA TYR A 34 1.78 -5.16 6.43
C TYR A 34 1.71 -6.66 6.12
N ALA A 35 0.52 -7.14 5.83
CA ALA A 35 0.29 -8.57 5.58
C ALA A 35 1.03 -9.07 4.34
N SER A 36 1.07 -8.26 3.28
CA SER A 36 1.73 -8.63 2.03
C SER A 36 3.23 -8.85 2.21
N TYR A 37 3.90 -7.94 2.90
CA TYR A 37 5.33 -8.06 3.12
C TYR A 37 5.66 -9.11 4.17
N LYS A 38 4.84 -9.26 5.20
CA LYS A 38 5.02 -10.31 6.20
C LYS A 38 4.88 -11.70 5.57
N ALA A 39 3.85 -11.90 4.76
CA ALA A 39 3.63 -13.18 4.07
C ALA A 39 4.78 -13.53 3.12
N ALA A 40 5.42 -12.54 2.53
CA ALA A 40 6.55 -12.71 1.63
C ALA A 40 7.88 -12.96 2.37
N GLY A 41 7.90 -12.87 3.69
CA GLY A 41 9.12 -12.95 4.47
C GLY A 41 10.04 -11.75 4.27
N LEU A 42 9.47 -10.64 3.83
CA LEU A 42 10.19 -9.40 3.54
C LEU A 42 9.90 -8.36 4.63
N GLY A 43 10.54 -7.21 4.48
CA GLY A 43 10.47 -6.15 5.47
C GLY A 43 11.73 -6.13 6.32
N TYR A 44 11.69 -5.38 7.40
CA TYR A 44 12.84 -5.21 8.28
C TYR A 44 12.69 -6.04 9.54
N PRO A 45 13.78 -6.29 10.27
CA PRO A 45 13.64 -6.72 11.66
C PRO A 45 12.72 -5.74 12.39
N GLY A 46 11.68 -6.26 13.06
CA GLY A 46 10.68 -5.38 13.66
C GLY A 46 9.65 -4.83 12.69
N TRP A 47 9.43 -5.50 11.56
CA TRP A 47 8.36 -5.15 10.64
C TRP A 47 7.01 -5.31 11.35
N ASP A 48 6.50 -4.20 11.88
CA ASP A 48 5.29 -4.16 12.66
C ASP A 48 4.13 -3.55 11.88
N ARG A 49 2.92 -3.79 12.38
CA ARG A 49 1.72 -3.14 11.87
C ARG A 49 1.72 -1.67 12.32
N VAL A 50 1.96 -0.77 11.37
CA VAL A 50 1.93 0.66 11.60
C VAL A 50 1.03 1.35 10.57
N ASN A 51 0.87 2.66 10.65
CA ASN A 51 0.04 3.39 9.69
C ASN A 51 0.84 3.82 8.45
N SER A 52 0.13 4.36 7.45
CA SER A 52 0.73 4.75 6.17
C SER A 52 1.81 5.82 6.33
N ARG A 53 1.63 6.78 7.23
CA ARG A 53 2.63 7.82 7.46
C ARG A 53 3.92 7.27 8.05
N ILE A 54 3.83 6.30 8.97
CA ILE A 54 5.01 5.67 9.56
C ILE A 54 5.73 4.82 8.52
N TYR A 55 5.00 4.07 7.68
CA TYR A 55 5.62 3.32 6.58
C TYR A 55 6.39 4.24 5.63
N TYR A 56 5.88 5.44 5.37
CA TYR A 56 6.60 6.41 4.56
C TYR A 56 7.99 6.72 5.17
N SER A 57 8.06 6.90 6.47
CA SER A 57 9.33 7.19 7.16
C SER A 57 10.27 5.99 7.17
N TRP A 58 9.76 4.77 7.08
CA TRP A 58 10.57 3.54 7.12
C TRP A 58 11.12 3.11 5.78
N THR A 59 10.50 3.52 4.68
CA THR A 59 10.87 3.04 3.36
C THR A 59 11.83 3.99 2.65
N LYS A 60 12.67 3.43 1.76
CA LYS A 60 13.57 4.21 0.95
C LYS A 60 12.79 4.96 -0.12
N ARG A 61 13.03 6.25 -0.27
CA ARG A 61 12.35 7.07 -1.28
C ARG A 61 12.75 6.69 -2.68
N VAL A 62 11.74 6.56 -3.55
CA VAL A 62 11.90 6.23 -4.96
C VAL A 62 11.06 7.22 -5.76
N PRO A 63 11.64 7.92 -6.74
CA PRO A 63 10.83 8.79 -7.61
C PRO A 63 9.71 7.99 -8.29
N ILE A 64 8.56 8.63 -8.51
CA ILE A 64 7.40 7.96 -9.14
C ILE A 64 7.77 7.39 -10.50
N SER A 65 8.66 8.07 -11.24
CA SER A 65 9.12 7.62 -12.56
C SER A 65 9.98 6.34 -12.52
N GLU A 66 10.44 5.92 -11.33
CA GLU A 66 11.34 4.78 -11.17
C GLU A 66 10.72 3.64 -10.35
N LEU A 67 9.41 3.63 -10.18
CA LEU A 67 8.72 2.60 -9.41
C LEU A 67 8.90 1.22 -10.01
N GLN A 68 9.07 0.23 -9.13
CA GLN A 68 9.07 -1.19 -9.46
C GLN A 68 7.93 -1.90 -8.73
N PRO A 69 7.40 -3.00 -9.26
CA PRO A 69 6.36 -3.77 -8.56
C PRO A 69 6.79 -4.10 -7.13
N GLY A 70 5.90 -3.83 -6.19
CA GLY A 70 6.17 -3.97 -4.75
C GLY A 70 6.53 -2.68 -4.05
N ASP A 71 6.93 -1.64 -4.79
CA ASP A 71 7.13 -0.33 -4.18
C ASP A 71 5.80 0.22 -3.67
N LEU A 72 5.86 1.08 -2.67
CA LEU A 72 4.69 1.64 -2.03
C LEU A 72 4.41 3.05 -2.56
N LEU A 73 3.13 3.37 -2.74
CA LEU A 73 2.69 4.71 -3.08
C LEU A 73 1.96 5.32 -1.89
N TYR A 74 2.09 6.61 -1.71
CA TYR A 74 1.54 7.32 -0.56
C TYR A 74 0.66 8.48 -1.02
N TYR A 75 -0.48 8.63 -0.36
CA TYR A 75 -1.43 9.69 -0.63
C TYR A 75 -1.69 10.49 0.63
N SER A 76 -1.82 11.80 0.46
CA SER A 76 -2.05 12.71 1.56
C SER A 76 -3.11 13.74 1.19
N TYR A 77 -3.48 14.56 2.15
CA TYR A 77 -4.24 15.76 1.84
C TYR A 77 -3.26 16.79 1.27
N LYS A 78 -3.49 17.26 0.05
CA LYS A 78 -2.68 18.30 -0.61
C LYS A 78 -1.19 17.95 -0.76
N ALA A 79 -0.87 16.66 -0.92
CA ALA A 79 0.52 16.18 -1.07
C ALA A 79 1.47 16.57 0.07
N ASP A 80 0.95 16.73 1.28
CA ASP A 80 1.72 17.07 2.47
C ASP A 80 2.07 15.78 3.23
N ILE A 81 3.38 15.52 3.41
CA ILE A 81 3.88 14.31 4.09
C ILE A 81 3.26 14.14 5.49
N SER A 82 3.06 15.24 6.21
CA SER A 82 2.48 15.17 7.56
C SER A 82 1.03 14.70 7.59
N THR A 83 0.34 14.73 6.45
CA THR A 83 -1.06 14.33 6.33
C THR A 83 -1.27 13.07 5.50
N ILE A 84 -0.24 12.24 5.32
CA ILE A 84 -0.38 10.95 4.62
C ILE A 84 -1.44 10.11 5.34
N HIS A 85 -2.44 9.66 4.58
CA HIS A 85 -3.57 8.89 5.11
C HIS A 85 -3.88 7.63 4.31
N HIS A 86 -3.17 7.39 3.20
CA HIS A 86 -3.41 6.22 2.35
C HIS A 86 -2.10 5.70 1.78
N ILE A 87 -2.03 4.39 1.59
CA ILE A 87 -0.86 3.69 1.06
C ILE A 87 -1.32 2.57 0.14
N THR A 88 -0.60 2.36 -0.95
CA THR A 88 -0.90 1.32 -1.92
C THR A 88 0.38 0.59 -2.32
N ILE A 89 0.23 -0.54 -3.02
CA ILE A 89 1.36 -1.34 -3.52
C ILE A 89 1.38 -1.23 -5.04
N TYR A 90 2.49 -0.78 -5.60
CA TYR A 90 2.65 -0.69 -7.05
C TYR A 90 2.63 -2.08 -7.68
N ALA A 91 1.78 -2.25 -8.69
CA ALA A 91 1.62 -3.54 -9.37
C ALA A 91 2.41 -3.63 -10.70
N GLY A 92 2.97 -2.53 -11.14
CA GLY A 92 3.56 -2.40 -12.47
C GLY A 92 2.57 -1.82 -13.49
N ASN A 93 3.08 -1.33 -14.60
CA ASN A 93 2.27 -0.81 -15.72
C ASN A 93 1.29 0.30 -15.32
N GLY A 94 1.67 1.14 -14.36
CA GLY A 94 0.82 2.23 -13.90
C GLY A 94 -0.36 1.82 -13.04
N MET A 95 -0.35 0.58 -12.53
CA MET A 95 -1.43 0.02 -11.70
C MET A 95 -0.97 -0.22 -10.27
N MET A 96 -1.93 -0.33 -9.36
CA MET A 96 -1.64 -0.59 -7.96
C MET A 96 -2.69 -1.47 -7.31
N TRP A 97 -2.28 -2.18 -6.25
CA TRP A 97 -3.15 -2.95 -5.37
C TRP A 97 -3.42 -2.12 -4.13
N GLU A 98 -4.70 -1.97 -3.75
CA GLU A 98 -5.04 -1.14 -2.59
C GLU A 98 -6.26 -1.65 -1.84
N ALA A 99 -6.26 -1.47 -0.52
CA ALA A 99 -7.46 -1.52 0.29
C ALA A 99 -8.00 -0.09 0.36
N HIS A 100 -9.03 0.21 -0.44
CA HIS A 100 -9.43 1.57 -0.75
C HIS A 100 -10.30 2.21 0.33
N ASN A 101 -11.50 1.69 0.55
CA ASN A 101 -12.39 2.14 1.61
C ASN A 101 -13.48 1.09 1.86
N THR A 102 -14.33 1.33 2.87
CA THR A 102 -15.37 0.39 3.28
C THR A 102 -16.35 0.07 2.15
N ARG A 103 -16.66 1.04 1.31
CA ARG A 103 -17.63 0.88 0.22
C ARG A 103 -17.04 0.10 -0.96
N LYS A 104 -15.80 0.38 -1.32
CA LYS A 104 -15.16 -0.20 -2.50
C LYS A 104 -14.33 -1.45 -2.21
N GLY A 105 -13.90 -1.64 -0.97
CA GLY A 105 -13.08 -2.78 -0.60
C GLY A 105 -11.67 -2.72 -1.15
N LEU A 106 -11.13 -3.88 -1.52
CA LEU A 106 -9.80 -3.99 -2.12
C LEU A 106 -9.93 -3.87 -3.64
N LEU A 107 -9.02 -3.11 -4.25
CA LEU A 107 -9.06 -2.78 -5.68
C LEU A 107 -7.73 -3.00 -6.37
N TYR A 108 -7.81 -3.29 -7.66
CA TYR A 108 -6.74 -3.13 -8.63
C TYR A 108 -7.04 -1.86 -9.42
N SER A 109 -6.27 -0.82 -9.19
CA SER A 109 -6.58 0.54 -9.68
C SER A 109 -5.42 1.11 -10.48
N SER A 110 -5.73 1.97 -11.46
CA SER A 110 -4.70 2.83 -12.03
C SER A 110 -4.25 3.86 -11.00
N ILE A 111 -2.99 4.30 -11.11
CA ILE A 111 -2.47 5.33 -10.22
C ILE A 111 -3.25 6.62 -10.47
N TYR A 112 -3.83 7.18 -9.40
CA TYR A 112 -4.51 8.47 -9.44
C TYR A 112 -3.67 9.51 -8.71
N SER A 113 -3.76 10.75 -9.15
CA SER A 113 -2.99 11.84 -8.55
C SER A 113 -3.78 12.63 -7.52
N ILE A 114 -5.10 12.49 -7.50
CA ILE A 114 -5.99 13.25 -6.62
C ILE A 114 -6.71 12.28 -5.66
N PRO A 115 -6.77 12.59 -4.36
CA PRO A 115 -6.11 13.70 -3.69
C PRO A 115 -4.67 13.38 -3.36
N GLY A 116 -3.79 14.29 -3.67
CA GLY A 116 -2.47 14.36 -3.05
C GLY A 116 -1.51 13.18 -3.14
N LEU A 117 -1.27 12.65 -4.34
CA LEU A 117 -0.18 11.69 -4.52
C LEU A 117 1.16 12.33 -4.14
N ILE A 118 1.88 11.70 -3.19
CA ILE A 118 3.23 12.15 -2.85
C ILE A 118 4.16 11.83 -4.02
N PRO A 119 5.08 12.75 -4.42
CA PRO A 119 5.91 12.55 -5.61
C PRO A 119 6.99 11.47 -5.48
N PHE A 120 7.08 10.81 -4.33
CA PHE A 120 7.99 9.70 -4.10
C PHE A 120 7.23 8.50 -3.56
N GLY A 121 7.56 7.31 -4.08
CA GLY A 121 7.14 6.07 -3.46
C GLY A 121 8.16 5.62 -2.41
N GLY A 122 7.92 4.45 -1.82
CA GLY A 122 8.82 3.84 -0.84
C GLY A 122 9.20 2.42 -1.24
N ARG A 123 10.47 2.10 -1.11
CA ARG A 123 10.97 0.73 -1.33
C ARG A 123 11.32 0.09 0.00
N VAL A 124 10.68 -1.02 0.25
CA VAL A 124 10.92 -1.82 1.45
C VAL A 124 12.30 -2.47 1.42
#